data_5a02b7110d6c323d7f7f1b3936f03644
#
_entry.id   5a02b7110d6c323d7f7f1b3936f03644
#
_cell.length_a   1.000
_cell.length_b   1.000
_cell.length_c   1.000
_cell.angle_alpha   90.00
_cell.angle_beta   90.00
_cell.angle_gamma   90.00
#
_symmetry.space_group_name_H-M   'P 1'
#
loop_
_entity.id
_entity.type
_entity.pdbx_description
1 polymer ?
#
loop_
_entity_poly.entity_id
_entity_poly.type
_entity_poly.pdbx_seq_one_letter_code
_entity_poly.pdbx_strand_id
1 'polypeptide(L)'
;MSLIKLFVLSLLISSCYATFAQEQKEISKPAAVYSIPFQLTAYNNMSVQAILNKKDTVHLMFHTAASAVTLIEAATQKLNSLHFEGTDTVKSWGGANNFSRFSRNNTLQIGQLEWTGVPIGENKNTGQNTDGKFGTDLLQNKVIEIDFEKGFIKVLTALPSNTRKYEKLKLTVENDMMFLEAECLIGKQSFKNKFLIHSGYAGAILFDDKFASETNIGENLPIISTKELKDSYGNVLKTQKAILPTLKIGTTTLSDVPAGFFQGALGRQKMSIIGGDILKRFNIIIDAQHEYVYLKPNKLATLKYTDI
;
A
#
# COMPACT_ATOMS: atom_id res chain seq x y z
N MET A 1 -30.90 -92.34 20.49
CA MET A 1 -31.13 -90.93 20.68
C MET A 1 -29.82 -90.32 21.10
N SER A 2 -29.11 -89.70 20.19
CA SER A 2 -27.96 -88.88 20.53
C SER A 2 -27.70 -87.88 19.37
N LEU A 3 -27.84 -86.60 19.66
CA LEU A 3 -27.67 -85.50 18.69
C LEU A 3 -26.19 -85.23 18.48
N ILE A 4 -25.75 -85.35 17.27
CA ILE A 4 -24.42 -84.94 16.82
C ILE A 4 -24.50 -83.43 16.49
N LYS A 5 -23.77 -82.62 17.27
CA LYS A 5 -23.57 -81.18 16.99
C LYS A 5 -22.45 -81.00 15.98
N LEU A 6 -22.81 -80.49 14.80
CA LEU A 6 -21.87 -80.11 13.76
C LEU A 6 -21.32 -78.71 14.09
N PHE A 7 -20.04 -78.56 14.35
CA PHE A 7 -19.36 -77.26 14.49
C PHE A 7 -18.85 -76.82 13.10
N VAL A 8 -19.43 -75.79 12.56
CA VAL A 8 -18.92 -75.15 11.34
C VAL A 8 -17.97 -74.03 11.75
N LEU A 9 -16.70 -74.25 11.48
CA LEU A 9 -15.65 -73.27 11.65
C LEU A 9 -15.59 -72.35 10.44
N SER A 10 -16.13 -71.12 10.58
CA SER A 10 -16.04 -70.11 9.53
C SER A 10 -14.71 -69.36 9.65
N LEU A 11 -13.81 -69.55 8.71
CA LEU A 11 -12.58 -68.79 8.52
C LEU A 11 -12.94 -67.39 7.97
N LEU A 12 -12.84 -66.36 8.81
CA LEU A 12 -12.88 -64.97 8.37
C LEU A 12 -11.50 -64.59 7.80
N ILE A 13 -11.41 -64.53 6.49
CA ILE A 13 -10.26 -63.95 5.79
C ILE A 13 -10.48 -62.42 5.79
N SER A 14 -9.80 -61.75 6.71
CA SER A 14 -9.75 -60.30 6.75
C SER A 14 -8.74 -59.80 5.70
N SER A 15 -9.24 -59.44 4.50
CA SER A 15 -8.42 -58.77 3.48
C SER A 15 -8.20 -57.32 3.88
N CYS A 16 -7.01 -57.03 4.37
CA CYS A 16 -6.51 -55.65 4.55
C CYS A 16 -6.33 -54.98 3.19
N TYR A 17 -7.32 -54.21 2.76
CA TYR A 17 -7.12 -53.26 1.66
C TYR A 17 -6.33 -52.07 2.20
N ALA A 18 -5.03 -52.04 1.94
CA ALA A 18 -4.21 -50.87 2.08
C ALA A 18 -4.67 -49.86 0.99
N THR A 19 -5.52 -48.92 1.35
CA THR A 19 -5.83 -47.74 0.53
C THR A 19 -4.59 -46.88 0.50
N PHE A 20 -3.79 -47.01 -0.58
CA PHE A 20 -2.82 -45.95 -0.94
C PHE A 20 -3.63 -44.71 -1.29
N ALA A 21 -3.78 -43.80 -0.35
CA ALA A 21 -4.17 -42.43 -0.63
C ALA A 21 -3.02 -41.83 -1.46
N GLN A 22 -3.15 -41.79 -2.77
CA GLN A 22 -2.34 -40.99 -3.64
C GLN A 22 -2.66 -39.56 -3.31
N GLU A 23 -1.77 -38.89 -2.57
CA GLU A 23 -1.75 -37.46 -2.43
C GLU A 23 -1.69 -36.86 -3.84
N GLN A 24 -2.84 -36.49 -4.39
CA GLN A 24 -2.89 -35.67 -5.59
C GLN A 24 -2.23 -34.33 -5.22
N LYS A 25 -0.96 -34.25 -5.62
CA LYS A 25 -0.24 -32.97 -5.61
C LYS A 25 -1.02 -32.05 -6.55
N GLU A 26 -1.82 -31.19 -5.96
CA GLU A 26 -2.51 -30.13 -6.71
C GLU A 26 -1.42 -29.40 -7.49
N ILE A 27 -1.42 -29.58 -8.81
CA ILE A 27 -0.60 -28.78 -9.71
C ILE A 27 -1.22 -27.40 -9.66
N SER A 28 -0.70 -26.57 -8.76
CA SER A 28 -1.12 -25.17 -8.65
C SER A 28 -0.95 -24.55 -10.03
N LYS A 29 -2.06 -24.12 -10.63
CA LYS A 29 -2.01 -23.33 -11.87
C LYS A 29 -0.99 -22.22 -11.68
N PRO A 30 -0.10 -21.97 -12.65
CA PRO A 30 0.86 -20.89 -12.53
C PRO A 30 0.10 -19.60 -12.20
N ALA A 31 0.55 -18.87 -11.19
CA ALA A 31 -0.09 -17.63 -10.78
C ALA A 31 -0.15 -16.69 -11.98
N ALA A 32 -1.35 -16.20 -12.31
CA ALA A 32 -1.48 -15.18 -13.33
C ALA A 32 -0.67 -13.95 -12.86
N VAL A 33 0.19 -13.46 -13.73
CA VAL A 33 1.09 -12.33 -13.45
C VAL A 33 0.79 -11.22 -14.46
N TYR A 34 0.35 -10.06 -13.97
CA TYR A 34 0.23 -8.86 -14.76
C TYR A 34 1.34 -7.90 -14.35
N SER A 35 2.14 -7.45 -15.31
CA SER A 35 3.26 -6.53 -15.05
C SER A 35 2.90 -5.15 -15.57
N ILE A 36 2.93 -4.16 -14.70
CA ILE A 36 2.59 -2.77 -14.95
C ILE A 36 3.86 -1.94 -14.76
N PRO A 37 4.43 -1.36 -15.82
CA PRO A 37 5.57 -0.46 -15.68
C PRO A 37 5.15 0.84 -14.99
N PHE A 38 6.03 1.38 -14.15
CA PHE A 38 5.86 2.71 -13.57
C PHE A 38 7.13 3.54 -13.70
N GLN A 39 6.96 4.86 -13.68
CA GLN A 39 8.03 5.81 -13.54
C GLN A 39 8.02 6.37 -12.11
N LEU A 40 9.17 6.30 -11.43
CA LEU A 40 9.32 6.96 -10.14
C LEU A 40 9.53 8.46 -10.37
N THR A 41 8.61 9.29 -9.91
CA THR A 41 8.71 10.74 -10.05
C THR A 41 9.74 11.32 -9.08
N ALA A 42 10.17 12.57 -9.28
CA ALA A 42 11.02 13.30 -8.34
C ALA A 42 10.39 13.45 -6.94
N TYR A 43 9.09 13.24 -6.82
CA TYR A 43 8.32 13.25 -5.58
C TYR A 43 8.06 11.86 -5.00
N ASN A 44 8.86 10.85 -5.40
CA ASN A 44 8.76 9.48 -4.92
C ASN A 44 7.42 8.78 -5.20
N ASN A 45 6.62 9.30 -6.15
CA ASN A 45 5.36 8.70 -6.56
C ASN A 45 5.58 7.71 -7.70
N MET A 46 4.86 6.60 -7.69
CA MET A 46 4.82 5.64 -8.78
C MET A 46 3.78 6.09 -9.81
N SER A 47 4.22 6.67 -10.92
CA SER A 47 3.37 7.11 -12.03
C SER A 47 3.18 5.98 -13.04
N VAL A 48 1.94 5.62 -13.30
CA VAL A 48 1.52 4.52 -14.17
C VAL A 48 0.69 5.08 -15.31
N GLN A 49 0.94 4.66 -16.54
CA GLN A 49 0.10 5.00 -17.67
C GLN A 49 -1.21 4.20 -17.64
N ALA A 50 -2.33 4.89 -17.84
CA ALA A 50 -3.66 4.29 -17.92
C ALA A 50 -4.42 4.83 -19.13
N ILE A 51 -5.39 4.06 -19.63
CA ILE A 51 -6.32 4.46 -20.67
C ILE A 51 -7.71 4.54 -20.06
N LEU A 52 -8.30 5.73 -20.16
CA LEU A 52 -9.66 6.02 -19.68
C LEU A 52 -10.64 5.98 -20.83
N ASN A 53 -11.75 5.23 -20.62
CA ASN A 53 -12.85 5.10 -21.56
C ASN A 53 -12.41 4.75 -22.99
N LYS A 54 -11.32 3.96 -23.12
CA LYS A 54 -10.70 3.52 -24.38
C LYS A 54 -10.27 4.68 -25.29
N LYS A 55 -10.12 5.88 -24.75
CA LYS A 55 -9.89 7.10 -25.52
C LYS A 55 -8.78 7.99 -24.97
N ASP A 56 -8.84 8.34 -23.70
CA ASP A 56 -7.91 9.29 -23.11
C ASP A 56 -6.77 8.58 -22.39
N THR A 57 -5.53 9.00 -22.63
CA THR A 57 -4.36 8.52 -21.87
C THR A 57 -4.11 9.44 -20.71
N VAL A 58 -3.98 8.86 -19.49
CA VAL A 58 -3.68 9.57 -18.26
C VAL A 58 -2.53 8.88 -17.50
N HIS A 59 -1.84 9.64 -16.67
CA HIS A 59 -0.80 9.11 -15.77
C HIS A 59 -1.32 9.14 -14.35
N LEU A 60 -1.53 7.97 -13.76
CA LEU A 60 -2.09 7.83 -12.43
C LEU A 60 -1.03 7.41 -11.42
N MET A 61 -1.04 8.02 -10.26
CA MET A 61 -0.24 7.57 -9.13
C MET A 61 -0.85 6.31 -8.52
N PHE A 62 -0.06 5.24 -8.35
CA PHE A 62 -0.45 4.13 -7.50
C PHE A 62 -0.35 4.54 -6.03
N HIS A 63 -1.48 4.55 -5.32
CA HIS A 63 -1.61 5.09 -3.98
C HIS A 63 -2.12 4.01 -3.00
N THR A 64 -1.23 3.48 -2.18
CA THR A 64 -1.53 2.35 -1.28
C THR A 64 -2.55 2.65 -0.17
N ALA A 65 -2.82 3.92 0.09
CA ALA A 65 -3.82 4.38 1.08
C ALA A 65 -5.02 5.07 0.40
N ALA A 66 -5.29 4.80 -0.87
CA ALA A 66 -6.49 5.25 -1.56
C ALA A 66 -7.42 4.06 -1.83
N SER A 67 -8.71 4.32 -1.79
CA SER A 67 -9.79 3.37 -2.06
C SER A 67 -10.72 3.84 -3.19
N ALA A 68 -10.22 4.73 -4.07
CA ALA A 68 -10.96 5.23 -5.21
C ALA A 68 -10.01 5.79 -6.28
N VAL A 69 -10.50 5.77 -7.52
CA VAL A 69 -9.85 6.49 -8.62
C VAL A 69 -10.25 7.96 -8.57
N THR A 70 -9.27 8.85 -8.61
CA THR A 70 -9.52 10.28 -8.70
C THR A 70 -8.59 10.94 -9.72
N LEU A 71 -9.08 12.00 -10.37
CA LEU A 71 -8.33 12.83 -11.30
C LEU A 71 -8.24 14.27 -10.75
N ILE A 72 -7.21 15.00 -11.13
CA ILE A 72 -7.13 16.43 -10.79
C ILE A 72 -7.91 17.28 -11.78
N GLU A 73 -8.45 18.42 -11.30
CA GLU A 73 -9.21 19.37 -12.14
C GLU A 73 -8.46 19.75 -13.42
N ALA A 74 -7.16 19.99 -13.33
CA ALA A 74 -6.34 20.35 -14.49
C ALA A 74 -6.22 19.24 -15.55
N ALA A 75 -6.35 17.98 -15.15
CA ALA A 75 -6.39 16.85 -16.06
C ALA A 75 -7.78 16.67 -16.66
N THR A 76 -8.83 16.72 -15.83
CA THR A 76 -10.22 16.49 -16.30
C THR A 76 -10.67 17.49 -17.36
N GLN A 77 -10.18 18.74 -17.31
CA GLN A 77 -10.45 19.77 -18.32
C GLN A 77 -9.92 19.41 -19.71
N LYS A 78 -8.97 18.50 -19.83
CA LYS A 78 -8.35 18.07 -21.09
C LYS A 78 -8.94 16.76 -21.64
N LEU A 79 -9.75 16.07 -20.84
CA LEU A 79 -10.32 14.78 -21.22
C LEU A 79 -11.62 14.94 -21.98
N ASN A 80 -11.79 14.13 -23.02
CA ASN A 80 -12.97 14.19 -23.89
C ASN A 80 -13.94 13.04 -23.64
N SER A 81 -13.54 12.03 -22.86
CA SER A 81 -14.37 10.84 -22.62
C SER A 81 -15.00 10.80 -21.21
N LEU A 82 -14.67 11.77 -20.36
CA LEU A 82 -15.17 11.82 -18.99
C LEU A 82 -16.41 12.71 -18.90
N HIS A 83 -17.50 12.15 -18.36
CA HIS A 83 -18.76 12.86 -18.16
C HIS A 83 -19.11 12.90 -16.67
N PHE A 84 -19.20 14.10 -16.11
CA PHE A 84 -19.59 14.29 -14.72
C PHE A 84 -21.11 14.28 -14.57
N GLU A 85 -21.60 13.52 -13.59
CA GLU A 85 -23.03 13.32 -13.33
C GLU A 85 -23.53 14.12 -12.12
N GLY A 86 -22.61 14.62 -11.27
CA GLY A 86 -22.97 15.36 -10.07
C GLY A 86 -21.79 15.80 -9.26
N THR A 87 -22.09 16.28 -8.05
CA THR A 87 -21.10 16.75 -7.07
C THR A 87 -21.41 16.15 -5.71
N ASP A 88 -20.41 15.63 -5.03
CA ASP A 88 -20.48 15.11 -3.66
C ASP A 88 -19.67 15.97 -2.69
N THR A 89 -20.09 15.96 -1.41
CA THR A 89 -19.32 16.58 -0.34
C THR A 89 -18.31 15.59 0.22
N VAL A 90 -17.03 15.93 0.18
CA VAL A 90 -15.93 15.06 0.63
C VAL A 90 -15.21 15.72 1.79
N LYS A 91 -14.87 14.94 2.81
CA LYS A 91 -14.04 15.38 3.91
C LYS A 91 -12.58 15.00 3.65
N SER A 92 -11.68 15.94 3.89
CA SER A 92 -10.24 15.70 3.89
C SER A 92 -9.66 15.89 5.28
N TRP A 93 -8.43 15.46 5.49
CA TRP A 93 -7.74 15.67 6.77
C TRP A 93 -7.49 17.15 7.09
N GLY A 94 -7.53 18.05 6.11
CA GLY A 94 -7.55 19.51 6.30
C GLY A 94 -8.79 20.04 7.01
N GLY A 95 -9.83 19.22 7.18
CA GLY A 95 -11.00 19.47 8.03
C GLY A 95 -12.12 20.31 7.43
N ALA A 96 -11.95 20.87 6.23
CA ALA A 96 -13.00 21.60 5.52
C ALA A 96 -13.91 20.63 4.74
N ASN A 97 -15.18 21.01 4.54
CA ASN A 97 -16.03 20.36 3.56
C ASN A 97 -15.55 20.79 2.16
N ASN A 98 -15.27 19.81 1.32
CA ASN A 98 -14.84 20.02 -0.05
C ASN A 98 -15.87 19.43 -0.99
N PHE A 99 -15.97 19.96 -2.22
CA PHE A 99 -16.84 19.44 -3.25
C PHE A 99 -16.00 18.71 -4.29
N SER A 100 -16.45 17.51 -4.66
CA SER A 100 -15.83 16.69 -5.69
C SER A 100 -16.86 16.34 -6.74
N ARG A 101 -16.59 16.66 -8.01
CA ARG A 101 -17.40 16.14 -9.11
C ARG A 101 -17.13 14.64 -9.25
N PHE A 102 -18.10 13.90 -9.74
CA PHE A 102 -17.94 12.46 -9.95
C PHE A 102 -18.54 12.00 -11.29
N SER A 103 -17.94 10.94 -11.83
CA SER A 103 -18.38 10.19 -13.01
C SER A 103 -18.44 8.71 -12.64
N ARG A 104 -19.53 8.01 -12.91
CA ARG A 104 -19.75 6.65 -12.35
C ARG A 104 -19.34 5.50 -13.26
N ASN A 105 -19.61 5.59 -14.54
CA ASN A 105 -19.52 4.45 -15.46
C ASN A 105 -18.32 4.59 -16.41
N ASN A 106 -17.12 4.47 -15.86
CA ASN A 106 -15.93 4.58 -16.68
C ASN A 106 -15.27 3.21 -16.89
N THR A 107 -14.54 3.07 -17.98
CA THR A 107 -13.61 1.99 -18.22
C THR A 107 -12.20 2.48 -17.93
N LEU A 108 -11.45 1.76 -17.13
CA LEU A 108 -10.06 2.05 -16.82
C LEU A 108 -9.20 0.86 -17.22
N GLN A 109 -8.18 1.09 -18.04
CA GLN A 109 -7.21 0.06 -18.40
C GLN A 109 -5.81 0.47 -17.91
N ILE A 110 -5.14 -0.44 -17.22
CA ILE A 110 -3.75 -0.27 -16.76
C ILE A 110 -2.97 -1.52 -17.17
N GLY A 111 -2.07 -1.36 -18.13
CA GLY A 111 -1.39 -2.51 -18.73
C GLY A 111 -2.38 -3.48 -19.36
N GLN A 112 -2.41 -4.73 -18.91
CA GLN A 112 -3.33 -5.78 -19.38
C GLN A 112 -4.61 -5.90 -18.52
N LEU A 113 -4.72 -5.12 -17.46
CA LEU A 113 -5.90 -5.12 -16.58
C LEU A 113 -6.91 -4.09 -17.07
N GLU A 114 -8.17 -4.47 -17.14
CA GLU A 114 -9.29 -3.59 -17.49
C GLU A 114 -10.41 -3.73 -16.46
N TRP A 115 -10.95 -2.60 -16.03
CA TRP A 115 -12.11 -2.50 -15.14
C TRP A 115 -13.20 -1.67 -15.82
N THR A 116 -14.44 -2.08 -15.63
CA THR A 116 -15.64 -1.38 -16.13
C THR A 116 -16.49 -0.91 -14.95
N GLY A 117 -17.29 0.13 -15.16
CA GLY A 117 -18.12 0.69 -14.09
C GLY A 117 -17.32 1.40 -13.00
N VAL A 118 -16.11 1.87 -13.31
CA VAL A 118 -15.22 2.52 -12.35
C VAL A 118 -15.74 3.91 -12.02
N PRO A 119 -16.05 4.20 -10.74
CA PRO A 119 -16.37 5.56 -10.34
C PRO A 119 -15.07 6.40 -10.27
N ILE A 120 -15.13 7.62 -10.78
CA ILE A 120 -14.01 8.55 -10.78
C ILE A 120 -14.45 9.86 -10.13
N GLY A 121 -13.72 10.25 -9.08
CA GLY A 121 -13.88 11.53 -8.41
C GLY A 121 -12.89 12.57 -8.93
N GLU A 122 -13.14 13.84 -8.65
CA GLU A 122 -12.25 14.94 -9.00
C GLU A 122 -11.64 15.57 -7.75
N ASN A 123 -10.32 15.79 -7.77
CA ASN A 123 -9.56 16.44 -6.71
C ASN A 123 -8.85 17.69 -7.24
N LYS A 124 -8.48 18.61 -6.35
CA LYS A 124 -7.60 19.73 -6.72
C LYS A 124 -6.15 19.31 -6.85
N ASN A 125 -5.69 18.46 -5.94
CA ASN A 125 -4.31 17.97 -5.88
C ASN A 125 -4.28 16.46 -5.72
N THR A 126 -3.30 15.84 -6.36
CA THR A 126 -2.91 14.45 -6.13
C THR A 126 -1.40 14.34 -6.36
N GLY A 127 -0.85 13.13 -6.36
CA GLY A 127 0.60 12.95 -6.51
C GLY A 127 1.22 13.86 -7.56
N GLN A 128 2.32 14.51 -7.20
CA GLN A 128 3.02 15.46 -8.06
C GLN A 128 3.41 14.81 -9.39
N ASN A 129 3.24 15.52 -10.49
CA ASN A 129 3.51 15.04 -11.85
C ASN A 129 2.64 13.86 -12.30
N THR A 130 1.39 13.78 -11.80
CA THR A 130 0.39 12.80 -12.24
C THR A 130 -0.96 13.48 -12.48
N ASP A 131 -1.79 12.88 -13.34
CA ASP A 131 -3.14 13.38 -13.67
C ASP A 131 -4.18 12.96 -12.62
N GLY A 132 -3.82 12.03 -11.74
CA GLY A 132 -4.71 11.49 -10.74
C GLY A 132 -4.08 10.35 -9.98
N LYS A 133 -4.90 9.55 -9.31
CA LYS A 133 -4.47 8.37 -8.55
C LYS A 133 -5.49 7.24 -8.64
N PHE A 134 -5.01 6.03 -8.42
CA PHE A 134 -5.82 4.84 -8.17
C PHE A 134 -5.32 4.10 -6.93
N GLY A 135 -6.19 3.38 -6.29
CA GLY A 135 -5.89 2.70 -5.04
C GLY A 135 -5.77 1.19 -5.17
N THR A 136 -5.65 0.56 -4.01
CA THR A 136 -5.61 -0.91 -3.86
C THR A 136 -6.98 -1.56 -4.02
N ASP A 137 -8.07 -0.78 -4.00
CA ASP A 137 -9.44 -1.23 -4.27
C ASP A 137 -9.60 -1.92 -5.63
N LEU A 138 -8.88 -1.46 -6.66
CA LEU A 138 -8.84 -2.12 -7.96
C LEU A 138 -8.08 -3.46 -7.96
N LEU A 139 -7.29 -3.73 -6.93
CA LEU A 139 -6.42 -4.90 -6.82
C LEU A 139 -6.81 -5.84 -5.65
N GLN A 140 -8.08 -5.83 -5.26
CA GLN A 140 -8.59 -6.66 -4.17
C GLN A 140 -8.29 -8.15 -4.40
N ASN A 141 -7.96 -8.85 -3.32
CA ASN A 141 -7.63 -10.29 -3.33
C ASN A 141 -6.43 -10.64 -4.23
N LYS A 142 -5.54 -9.70 -4.46
CA LYS A 142 -4.29 -9.91 -5.20
C LYS A 142 -3.09 -9.69 -4.29
N VAL A 143 -2.01 -10.34 -4.66
CA VAL A 143 -0.68 -10.04 -4.12
C VAL A 143 -0.05 -8.99 -5.03
N ILE A 144 0.50 -7.93 -4.44
CA ILE A 144 1.10 -6.81 -5.16
C ILE A 144 2.61 -6.85 -4.92
N GLU A 145 3.41 -7.12 -5.95
CA GLU A 145 4.87 -7.01 -5.89
C GLU A 145 5.31 -5.69 -6.53
N ILE A 146 6.04 -4.86 -5.80
CA ILE A 146 6.58 -3.58 -6.28
C ILE A 146 8.10 -3.71 -6.35
N ASP A 147 8.66 -3.65 -7.55
CA ASP A 147 10.10 -3.66 -7.79
C ASP A 147 10.55 -2.24 -8.18
N PHE A 148 11.04 -1.49 -7.21
CA PHE A 148 11.51 -0.12 -7.43
C PHE A 148 12.82 -0.02 -8.21
N GLU A 149 13.61 -1.09 -8.26
CA GLU A 149 14.84 -1.11 -9.06
C GLU A 149 14.54 -1.23 -10.55
N LYS A 150 13.50 -1.97 -10.90
CA LYS A 150 13.11 -2.24 -12.28
C LYS A 150 11.93 -1.40 -12.75
N GLY A 151 11.24 -0.71 -11.84
CA GLY A 151 10.09 0.12 -12.14
C GLY A 151 8.85 -0.69 -12.56
N PHE A 152 8.51 -1.77 -11.83
CA PHE A 152 7.34 -2.58 -12.12
C PHE A 152 6.48 -2.81 -10.88
N ILE A 153 5.16 -2.74 -11.07
CA ILE A 153 4.17 -3.30 -10.17
C ILE A 153 3.68 -4.59 -10.81
N LYS A 154 3.80 -5.71 -10.10
CA LYS A 154 3.19 -6.98 -10.54
C LYS A 154 1.96 -7.28 -9.70
N VAL A 155 0.90 -7.65 -10.37
CA VAL A 155 -0.35 -8.09 -9.77
C VAL A 155 -0.46 -9.59 -9.94
N LEU A 156 -0.51 -10.31 -8.82
CA LEU A 156 -0.37 -11.77 -8.76
C LEU A 156 -1.61 -12.38 -8.09
N THR A 157 -1.97 -13.59 -8.48
CA THR A 157 -3.05 -14.35 -7.82
C THR A 157 -2.58 -15.18 -6.63
N ALA A 158 -1.26 -15.33 -6.45
CA ALA A 158 -0.64 -16.04 -5.32
C ALA A 158 0.75 -15.47 -5.03
N LEU A 159 1.27 -15.77 -3.85
CA LEU A 159 2.62 -15.37 -3.46
C LEU A 159 3.67 -15.94 -4.43
N PRO A 160 4.65 -15.11 -4.87
CA PRO A 160 5.73 -15.58 -5.72
C PRO A 160 6.71 -16.46 -4.93
N SER A 161 7.37 -17.40 -5.62
CA SER A 161 8.32 -18.35 -5.00
C SER A 161 9.58 -17.70 -4.40
N ASN A 162 9.87 -16.45 -4.77
CA ASN A 162 11.08 -15.73 -4.36
C ASN A 162 10.96 -15.01 -3.01
N THR A 163 9.85 -15.16 -2.29
CA THR A 163 9.61 -14.50 -0.98
C THR A 163 10.68 -14.83 0.06
N ARG A 164 11.38 -15.96 -0.04
CA ARG A 164 12.47 -16.33 0.88
C ARG A 164 13.63 -15.31 0.95
N LYS A 165 13.72 -14.42 -0.05
CA LYS A 165 14.74 -13.36 -0.11
C LYS A 165 14.28 -12.06 0.57
N TYR A 166 13.06 -12.04 1.08
CA TYR A 166 12.43 -10.90 1.72
C TYR A 166 12.24 -11.18 3.21
N GLU A 167 12.30 -10.16 4.00
CA GLU A 167 11.86 -10.23 5.39
C GLU A 167 10.34 -10.17 5.44
N LYS A 168 9.72 -11.17 6.10
CA LYS A 168 8.27 -11.24 6.30
C LYS A 168 7.88 -10.51 7.57
N LEU A 169 7.03 -9.49 7.44
CA LEU A 169 6.51 -8.69 8.54
C LEU A 169 5.00 -8.80 8.63
N LYS A 170 4.46 -8.68 9.84
CA LYS A 170 3.01 -8.61 10.07
C LYS A 170 2.50 -7.30 9.46
N LEU A 171 1.41 -7.41 8.70
CA LEU A 171 0.63 -6.30 8.18
C LEU A 171 -0.67 -6.22 8.99
N THR A 172 -1.04 -5.04 9.45
CA THR A 172 -2.36 -4.81 10.05
C THR A 172 -3.23 -4.10 9.02
N VAL A 173 -4.41 -4.65 8.75
CA VAL A 173 -5.38 -4.04 7.82
C VAL A 173 -6.56 -3.52 8.63
N GLU A 174 -6.82 -2.22 8.56
CA GLU A 174 -7.91 -1.54 9.26
C GLU A 174 -8.59 -0.56 8.31
N ASN A 175 -9.90 -0.72 8.07
CA ASN A 175 -10.66 0.12 7.14
C ASN A 175 -9.98 0.26 5.76
N ASP A 176 -9.56 -0.86 5.18
CA ASP A 176 -8.83 -0.95 3.91
C ASP A 176 -7.47 -0.22 3.89
N MET A 177 -6.99 0.25 5.03
CA MET A 177 -5.66 0.83 5.19
C MET A 177 -4.68 -0.19 5.76
N MET A 178 -3.46 -0.19 5.23
CA MET A 178 -2.40 -1.14 5.55
C MET A 178 -1.33 -0.51 6.43
N PHE A 179 -1.10 -1.12 7.58
CA PHE A 179 -0.13 -0.63 8.55
C PHE A 179 0.97 -1.67 8.82
N LEU A 180 2.18 -1.19 9.04
CA LEU A 180 3.28 -1.98 9.57
C LEU A 180 3.83 -1.34 10.86
N GLU A 181 4.41 -2.16 11.73
CA GLU A 181 5.09 -1.68 12.93
C GLU A 181 6.55 -1.32 12.60
N ALA A 182 7.00 -0.19 13.12
CA ALA A 182 8.38 0.23 13.05
C ALA A 182 8.81 0.85 14.39
N GLU A 183 10.14 0.86 14.62
CA GLU A 183 10.75 1.33 15.85
C GLU A 183 11.59 2.58 15.56
N CYS A 184 11.29 3.66 16.29
CA CYS A 184 12.01 4.93 16.23
C CYS A 184 12.98 5.01 17.41
N LEU A 185 14.27 5.20 17.14
CA LEU A 185 15.30 5.35 18.16
C LEU A 185 15.67 6.83 18.28
N ILE A 186 15.44 7.41 19.46
CA ILE A 186 15.71 8.81 19.76
C ILE A 186 16.60 8.86 21.00
N GLY A 187 17.85 9.19 20.85
CA GLY A 187 18.84 9.11 21.90
C GLY A 187 19.00 7.66 22.40
N LYS A 188 18.71 7.41 23.68
CA LYS A 188 18.73 6.07 24.31
C LYS A 188 17.34 5.44 24.37
N GLN A 189 16.33 6.10 23.89
CA GLN A 189 14.94 5.65 23.96
C GLN A 189 14.50 5.01 22.65
N SER A 190 13.68 3.99 22.77
CA SER A 190 13.06 3.29 21.66
C SER A 190 11.54 3.40 21.76
N PHE A 191 10.92 3.81 20.66
CA PHE A 191 9.48 4.00 20.55
C PHE A 191 8.95 3.18 19.38
N LYS A 192 8.10 2.22 19.67
CA LYS A 192 7.37 1.49 18.63
C LYS A 192 6.11 2.24 18.23
N ASN A 193 5.83 2.28 16.95
CA ASN A 193 4.60 2.86 16.42
C ASN A 193 4.11 2.09 15.20
N LYS A 194 2.82 2.22 14.93
CA LYS A 194 2.13 1.66 13.77
C LYS A 194 2.08 2.72 12.68
N PHE A 195 2.59 2.39 11.49
CA PHE A 195 2.71 3.31 10.37
C PHE A 195 1.86 2.85 9.19
N LEU A 196 1.05 3.75 8.66
CA LEU A 196 0.34 3.57 7.40
C LEU A 196 1.33 3.50 6.24
N ILE A 197 1.24 2.47 5.41
CA ILE A 197 1.97 2.37 4.14
C ILE A 197 1.32 3.31 3.14
N HIS A 198 1.96 4.43 2.83
CA HIS A 198 1.34 5.53 2.09
C HIS A 198 2.20 6.02 0.92
N SER A 199 2.13 5.35 -0.21
CA SER A 199 2.92 5.68 -1.41
C SER A 199 2.59 7.05 -2.03
N GLY A 200 1.49 7.67 -1.64
CA GLY A 200 1.12 9.02 -2.07
C GLY A 200 1.71 10.16 -1.24
N TYR A 201 2.35 9.85 -0.10
CA TYR A 201 3.11 10.84 0.66
C TYR A 201 4.56 10.84 0.16
N ALA A 202 5.00 11.97 -0.36
CA ALA A 202 6.31 12.08 -1.01
C ALA A 202 7.49 12.00 -0.04
N GLY A 203 7.31 12.43 1.22
CA GLY A 203 8.33 12.41 2.26
C GLY A 203 8.65 11.03 2.80
N ALA A 204 9.55 10.97 3.78
CA ALA A 204 9.95 9.72 4.44
C ALA A 204 8.94 9.31 5.52
N ILE A 205 8.79 10.12 6.57
CA ILE A 205 7.87 9.88 7.68
C ILE A 205 7.03 11.13 7.94
N LEU A 206 5.74 10.93 8.28
CA LEU A 206 4.91 11.92 8.94
C LEU A 206 4.34 11.27 10.21
N PHE A 207 4.68 11.81 11.38
CA PHE A 207 4.16 11.32 12.65
C PHE A 207 2.74 11.79 12.91
N ASP A 208 1.96 10.96 13.58
CA ASP A 208 0.69 11.38 14.13
C ASP A 208 0.88 12.30 15.35
N ASP A 209 -0.16 13.09 15.65
CA ASP A 209 -0.11 14.12 16.68
C ASP A 209 0.08 13.53 18.08
N LYS A 210 -0.51 12.33 18.33
CA LYS A 210 -0.39 11.65 19.61
C LYS A 210 1.04 11.16 19.83
N PHE A 211 1.61 10.46 18.85
CA PHE A 211 3.00 9.98 18.91
C PHE A 211 3.98 11.14 19.06
N ALA A 212 3.79 12.20 18.26
CA ALA A 212 4.65 13.39 18.33
C ALA A 212 4.63 14.04 19.72
N SER A 213 3.46 14.10 20.37
CA SER A 213 3.29 14.63 21.73
C SER A 213 3.87 13.71 22.80
N GLU A 214 3.57 12.40 22.76
CA GLU A 214 4.03 11.44 23.76
C GLU A 214 5.55 11.25 23.77
N THR A 215 6.18 11.40 22.61
CA THR A 215 7.65 11.30 22.47
C THR A 215 8.37 12.61 22.62
N ASN A 216 7.63 13.74 22.75
CA ASN A 216 8.19 15.09 22.76
C ASN A 216 9.16 15.32 21.60
N ILE A 217 8.79 14.85 20.39
CA ILE A 217 9.70 14.81 19.25
C ILE A 217 10.28 16.17 18.88
N GLY A 218 9.47 17.22 19.02
CA GLY A 218 9.88 18.60 18.75
C GLY A 218 10.93 19.15 19.74
N GLU A 219 11.05 18.55 20.93
CA GLU A 219 12.04 18.91 21.95
C GLU A 219 13.29 18.00 21.86
N ASN A 220 13.07 16.73 21.54
CA ASN A 220 14.09 15.69 21.49
C ASN A 220 14.91 15.67 20.19
N LEU A 221 14.36 16.23 19.10
CA LEU A 221 15.03 16.32 17.81
C LEU A 221 15.14 17.76 17.33
N PRO A 222 16.29 18.16 16.75
CA PRO A 222 16.44 19.51 16.20
C PRO A 222 15.51 19.70 15.00
N ILE A 223 14.72 20.76 15.04
CA ILE A 223 13.88 21.18 13.92
C ILE A 223 14.79 21.76 12.83
N ILE A 224 14.78 21.16 11.65
CA ILE A 224 15.60 21.59 10.51
C ILE A 224 14.86 22.49 9.53
N SER A 225 13.53 22.38 9.47
CA SER A 225 12.70 23.25 8.63
C SER A 225 11.23 23.26 9.06
N THR A 226 10.51 24.28 8.60
CA THR A 226 9.05 24.31 8.65
C THR A 226 8.54 24.46 7.23
N LYS A 227 7.62 23.60 6.82
CA LYS A 227 7.02 23.59 5.46
C LYS A 227 5.50 23.57 5.54
N GLU A 228 4.87 23.94 4.43
CA GLU A 228 3.44 23.79 4.26
C GLU A 228 3.13 22.45 3.57
N LEU A 229 2.17 21.73 4.11
CA LEU A 229 1.63 20.51 3.52
C LEU A 229 0.22 20.81 3.02
N LYS A 230 -0.07 20.48 1.75
CA LYS A 230 -1.38 20.64 1.13
C LYS A 230 -2.06 19.29 0.98
N ASP A 231 -3.33 19.22 1.37
CA ASP A 231 -4.15 18.05 1.09
C ASP A 231 -4.67 18.02 -0.37
N SER A 232 -5.41 16.96 -0.72
CA SER A 232 -5.98 16.78 -2.08
C SER A 232 -6.95 17.88 -2.51
N TYR A 233 -7.38 18.75 -1.60
CA TYR A 233 -8.33 19.85 -1.85
C TYR A 233 -7.70 21.22 -1.67
N GLY A 234 -6.38 21.29 -1.40
CA GLY A 234 -5.64 22.54 -1.26
C GLY A 234 -5.68 23.16 0.13
N ASN A 235 -6.22 22.48 1.15
CA ASN A 235 -6.11 22.93 2.53
C ASN A 235 -4.65 22.84 2.99
N VAL A 236 -4.16 23.88 3.67
CA VAL A 236 -2.75 24.03 4.04
C VAL A 236 -2.59 23.86 5.55
N LEU A 237 -1.62 23.06 5.96
CA LEU A 237 -1.16 22.92 7.33
C LEU A 237 0.36 23.13 7.41
N LYS A 238 0.82 23.75 8.49
CA LYS A 238 2.27 23.89 8.75
C LYS A 238 2.80 22.62 9.40
N THR A 239 3.86 22.08 8.81
CA THR A 239 4.60 20.93 9.34
C THR A 239 5.99 21.36 9.75
N GLN A 240 6.47 20.81 10.85
CA GLN A 240 7.88 20.85 11.21
C GLN A 240 8.57 19.59 10.71
N LYS A 241 9.82 19.71 10.32
CA LYS A 241 10.67 18.61 9.89
C LYS A 241 11.87 18.49 10.83
N ALA A 242 12.13 17.29 11.31
CA ALA A 242 13.30 16.93 12.08
C ALA A 242 14.02 15.75 11.41
N ILE A 243 15.21 15.41 11.89
CA ILE A 243 15.91 14.19 11.50
C ILE A 243 15.80 13.16 12.62
N LEU A 244 15.10 12.07 12.34
CA LEU A 244 15.07 10.90 13.20
C LEU A 244 16.38 10.13 13.06
N PRO A 245 17.18 9.96 14.13
CA PRO A 245 18.48 9.32 14.02
C PRO A 245 18.40 7.91 13.46
N THR A 246 17.39 7.15 13.87
CA THR A 246 17.26 5.76 13.43
C THR A 246 15.80 5.34 13.35
N LEU A 247 15.42 4.76 12.21
CA LEU A 247 14.17 4.04 12.00
C LEU A 247 14.50 2.56 11.75
N LYS A 248 13.89 1.66 12.50
CA LYS A 248 14.05 0.24 12.32
C LYS A 248 12.74 -0.40 11.85
N ILE A 249 12.78 -1.04 10.69
CA ILE A 249 11.66 -1.77 10.11
C ILE A 249 12.08 -3.23 10.00
N GLY A 250 11.53 -4.08 10.86
CA GLY A 250 12.02 -5.44 11.03
C GLY A 250 13.50 -5.47 11.41
N THR A 251 14.34 -6.13 10.61
CA THR A 251 15.80 -6.19 10.79
C THR A 251 16.53 -5.05 10.09
N THR A 252 15.84 -4.31 9.20
CA THR A 252 16.47 -3.21 8.44
C THR A 252 16.51 -1.93 9.27
N THR A 253 17.69 -1.31 9.34
CA THR A 253 17.94 -0.04 10.02
C THR A 253 18.20 1.05 8.99
N LEU A 254 17.46 2.16 9.08
CA LEU A 254 17.65 3.36 8.28
C LEU A 254 18.10 4.50 9.19
N SER A 255 19.13 5.23 8.77
CA SER A 255 19.71 6.34 9.55
C SER A 255 19.28 7.69 8.96
N ASP A 256 19.29 8.71 9.81
CA ASP A 256 19.08 10.12 9.44
C ASP A 256 17.78 10.35 8.66
N VAL A 257 16.69 9.72 9.11
CA VAL A 257 15.41 9.70 8.40
C VAL A 257 14.67 11.02 8.60
N PRO A 258 14.35 11.77 7.51
CA PRO A 258 13.51 12.96 7.62
C PRO A 258 12.12 12.62 8.15
N ALA A 259 11.71 13.27 9.22
CA ALA A 259 10.43 13.04 9.87
C ALA A 259 9.67 14.35 10.03
N GLY A 260 8.47 14.39 9.46
CA GLY A 260 7.54 15.52 9.59
C GLY A 260 6.56 15.28 10.75
N PHE A 261 6.06 16.37 11.33
CA PHE A 261 4.95 16.39 12.27
C PHE A 261 4.29 17.77 12.25
N PHE A 262 3.03 17.85 12.67
CA PHE A 262 2.34 19.14 12.69
C PHE A 262 2.74 19.98 13.89
N GLN A 263 2.75 21.28 13.69
CA GLN A 263 3.02 22.24 14.77
C GLN A 263 1.78 22.37 15.66
N GLY A 264 1.96 22.06 16.94
CA GLY A 264 0.89 22.05 17.94
C GLY A 264 0.03 20.77 17.87
N ALA A 265 -0.64 20.44 18.96
CA ALA A 265 -1.55 19.30 19.03
C ALA A 265 -2.85 19.62 18.29
N LEU A 266 -2.89 19.36 16.99
CA LEU A 266 -4.03 19.71 16.13
C LEU A 266 -5.14 18.65 16.15
N GLY A 267 -4.85 17.41 16.60
CA GLY A 267 -5.78 16.27 16.58
C GLY A 267 -6.25 15.87 15.18
N ARG A 268 -5.52 16.27 14.15
CA ARG A 268 -5.88 16.05 12.74
C ARG A 268 -5.12 14.88 12.12
N GLN A 269 -3.83 14.76 12.43
CA GLN A 269 -3.01 13.64 11.98
C GLN A 269 -3.16 12.49 12.97
N LYS A 270 -4.02 11.55 12.63
CA LYS A 270 -4.38 10.42 13.52
C LYS A 270 -3.51 9.16 13.30
N MET A 271 -2.70 9.15 12.27
CA MET A 271 -1.92 7.98 11.86
C MET A 271 -0.52 8.42 11.47
N SER A 272 0.48 7.76 12.00
CA SER A 272 1.83 7.92 11.46
C SER A 272 1.93 7.28 10.09
N ILE A 273 2.75 7.86 9.22
CA ILE A 273 2.86 7.49 7.80
C ILE A 273 4.31 7.13 7.47
N ILE A 274 4.49 6.04 6.74
CA ILE A 274 5.70 5.75 5.97
C ILE A 274 5.41 6.09 4.51
N GLY A 275 6.15 7.06 3.98
CA GLY A 275 5.94 7.59 2.64
C GLY A 275 6.87 7.04 1.57
N GLY A 276 6.74 7.57 0.36
CA GLY A 276 7.45 7.13 -0.84
C GLY A 276 8.97 7.14 -0.70
N ASP A 277 9.54 8.08 0.07
CA ASP A 277 10.98 8.15 0.27
C ASP A 277 11.55 7.00 1.12
N ILE A 278 10.74 6.37 1.98
CA ILE A 278 11.08 5.11 2.64
C ILE A 278 10.73 3.93 1.75
N LEU A 279 9.52 3.90 1.18
CA LEU A 279 9.02 2.76 0.43
C LEU A 279 9.92 2.42 -0.77
N LYS A 280 10.43 3.42 -1.50
CA LYS A 280 11.33 3.20 -2.64
C LYS A 280 12.64 2.48 -2.29
N ARG A 281 13.02 2.45 -1.00
CA ARG A 281 14.25 1.79 -0.51
C ARG A 281 14.13 0.27 -0.42
N PHE A 282 12.93 -0.24 -0.63
CA PHE A 282 12.62 -1.66 -0.59
C PHE A 282 11.99 -2.12 -1.89
N ASN A 283 12.25 -3.36 -2.29
CA ASN A 283 11.31 -4.09 -3.10
C ASN A 283 10.29 -4.71 -2.15
N ILE A 284 9.01 -4.58 -2.47
CA ILE A 284 7.90 -4.82 -1.56
C ILE A 284 6.98 -5.87 -2.15
N ILE A 285 6.53 -6.83 -1.32
CA ILE A 285 5.39 -7.69 -1.68
C ILE A 285 4.32 -7.50 -0.62
N ILE A 286 3.12 -7.11 -1.04
CA ILE A 286 1.96 -6.91 -0.17
C ILE A 286 1.00 -8.08 -0.38
N ASP A 287 0.75 -8.83 0.68
CA ASP A 287 -0.25 -9.88 0.77
C ASP A 287 -1.28 -9.50 1.84
N ALA A 288 -2.14 -8.54 1.49
CA ALA A 288 -3.11 -7.97 2.43
C ALA A 288 -4.13 -9.01 2.91
N GLN A 289 -4.48 -9.99 2.08
CA GLN A 289 -5.43 -11.05 2.43
C GLN A 289 -4.91 -11.93 3.58
N HIS A 290 -3.61 -12.19 3.62
CA HIS A 290 -2.98 -12.98 4.68
C HIS A 290 -2.31 -12.10 5.75
N GLU A 291 -2.49 -10.77 5.67
CA GLU A 291 -1.93 -9.80 6.60
C GLU A 291 -0.40 -9.87 6.73
N TYR A 292 0.30 -9.90 5.60
CA TYR A 292 1.75 -9.85 5.56
C TYR A 292 2.26 -8.86 4.51
N VAL A 293 3.36 -8.21 4.85
CA VAL A 293 4.20 -7.48 3.91
C VAL A 293 5.60 -8.08 3.94
N TYR A 294 6.20 -8.19 2.77
CA TYR A 294 7.55 -8.72 2.62
C TYR A 294 8.43 -7.60 2.08
N LEU A 295 9.49 -7.29 2.81
CA LEU A 295 10.40 -6.20 2.49
C LEU A 295 11.78 -6.74 2.17
N LYS A 296 12.41 -6.19 1.13
CA LYS A 296 13.79 -6.48 0.78
C LYS A 296 14.48 -5.17 0.43
N PRO A 297 15.49 -4.73 1.20
CA PRO A 297 16.28 -3.57 0.84
C PRO A 297 16.83 -3.69 -0.58
N ASN A 298 16.79 -2.59 -1.33
CA ASN A 298 17.23 -2.51 -2.71
C ASN A 298 18.37 -1.47 -2.86
N LYS A 299 18.85 -1.23 -4.09
CA LYS A 299 19.95 -0.30 -4.35
C LYS A 299 19.64 1.15 -3.97
N LEU A 300 18.35 1.52 -3.89
CA LEU A 300 17.94 2.86 -3.51
C LEU A 300 18.01 3.08 -1.98
N ALA A 301 18.26 2.02 -1.20
CA ALA A 301 18.30 2.10 0.28
C ALA A 301 19.38 3.05 0.80
N THR A 302 20.49 3.19 0.06
CA THR A 302 21.63 4.04 0.43
C THR A 302 21.59 5.44 -0.16
N LEU A 303 20.58 5.76 -0.98
CA LEU A 303 20.47 7.10 -1.55
C LEU A 303 20.14 8.13 -0.47
N LYS A 304 20.58 9.37 -0.69
CA LYS A 304 20.14 10.50 0.13
C LYS A 304 18.61 10.61 0.12
N TYR A 305 18.05 11.05 1.23
CA TYR A 305 16.62 11.37 1.28
C TYR A 305 16.32 12.59 0.41
N THR A 306 15.14 12.57 -0.18
CA THR A 306 14.68 13.68 -1.01
C THR A 306 14.31 14.86 -0.10
N ASP A 307 14.77 16.05 -0.41
CA ASP A 307 14.40 17.25 0.33
C ASP A 307 13.08 17.82 -0.21
N ILE A 308 11.98 17.17 0.17
CA ILE A 308 10.61 17.52 -0.23
C ILE A 308 9.85 18.08 0.95
#